data_c7d4f1dafb5eee31e304bec200d4d409
#
_entry.id   c7d4f1dafb5eee31e304bec200d4d409
#
_cell.length_a   1.000
_cell.length_b   1.000
_cell.length_c   1.000
_cell.angle_alpha   90.00
_cell.angle_beta   90.00
_cell.angle_gamma   90.00
#
_symmetry.space_group_name_H-M   'P 1'
#
loop_
_entity.id
_entity.type
_entity.pdbx_description
1 polymer ?
#
loop_
_entity_poly.entity_id
_entity_poly.type
_entity_poly.pdbx_seq_one_letter_code
_entity_poly.pdbx_strand_id
1 'polypeptide(L)'
;NACPQQLPRHDNIIQRVLAFSDKLLISYIADGLHLPFFVLRNLLQATGYDRSIIVSDAISAAECKSGSYTLGDQSIEIKDDGVSQSADGSHFIGSTTSLAKMYQNLMNNLGLNKEQADDLTFSNPSRLLGL
;
A
#
# COMPACT_ATOMS: atom_id res chain seq x y z
N ASN A 1 -6.13 1.98 0.77
CA ASN A 1 -5.25 2.33 -0.36
C ASN A 1 -6.05 2.88 -1.56
N ALA A 2 -7.12 2.21 -1.96
CA ALA A 2 -7.90 2.52 -3.16
C ALA A 2 -9.27 3.13 -2.84
N CYS A 3 -9.31 4.16 -2.02
CA CYS A 3 -10.55 4.87 -1.73
C CYS A 3 -10.63 6.18 -2.54
N PRO A 4 -11.84 6.68 -2.84
CA PRO A 4 -11.99 7.98 -3.49
C PRO A 4 -11.34 9.10 -2.67
N GLN A 5 -10.76 10.09 -3.35
CA GLN A 5 -10.12 11.24 -2.69
C GLN A 5 -11.12 12.06 -1.87
N GLN A 6 -12.38 12.10 -2.32
CA GLN A 6 -13.46 12.78 -1.61
C GLN A 6 -14.31 11.75 -0.87
N LEU A 7 -14.24 11.77 0.45
CA LEU A 7 -15.00 10.89 1.33
C LEU A 7 -15.93 11.70 2.24
N PRO A 8 -17.12 11.18 2.56
CA PRO A 8 -17.93 11.73 3.64
C PRO A 8 -17.10 11.80 4.94
N ARG A 9 -17.25 12.91 5.68
CA ARG A 9 -16.39 13.21 6.85
C ARG A 9 -16.37 12.09 7.89
N HIS A 10 -17.50 11.48 8.18
CA HIS A 10 -17.65 10.54 9.30
C HIS A 10 -18.02 9.14 8.82
N ASP A 11 -18.95 9.00 7.89
CA ASP A 11 -19.38 7.70 7.38
C ASP A 11 -18.69 7.39 6.06
N ASN A 12 -17.52 6.79 6.15
CA ASN A 12 -16.70 6.40 4.99
C ASN A 12 -16.06 5.03 5.22
N ILE A 13 -15.51 4.46 4.15
CA ILE A 13 -14.92 3.12 4.20
C ILE A 13 -13.76 3.03 5.19
N ILE A 14 -12.95 4.08 5.36
CA ILE A 14 -11.82 4.08 6.28
C ILE A 14 -12.32 3.93 7.72
N GLN A 15 -13.30 4.76 8.12
CA GLN A 15 -13.88 4.69 9.45
C GLN A 15 -14.58 3.35 9.72
N ARG A 16 -15.27 2.81 8.73
CA ARG A 16 -15.93 1.50 8.84
C ARG A 16 -14.92 0.37 8.98
N VAL A 17 -13.83 0.37 8.20
CA VAL A 17 -12.75 -0.62 8.33
C VAL A 17 -12.08 -0.54 9.70
N LEU A 18 -11.79 0.68 10.18
CA LEU A 18 -11.23 0.87 11.53
C LEU A 18 -12.15 0.37 12.64
N ALA A 19 -13.47 0.56 12.49
CA ALA A 19 -14.46 0.08 13.46
C ALA A 19 -14.54 -1.46 13.53
N PHE A 20 -14.07 -2.18 12.51
CA PHE A 20 -14.04 -3.64 12.44
C PHE A 20 -12.60 -4.20 12.44
N SER A 21 -11.61 -3.40 12.82
CA SER A 21 -10.20 -3.82 12.80
C SER A 21 -9.90 -5.05 13.66
N ASP A 22 -10.69 -5.29 14.72
CA ASP A 22 -10.61 -6.50 15.54
C ASP A 22 -11.03 -7.78 14.81
N LYS A 23 -11.76 -7.68 13.70
CA LYS A 23 -12.29 -8.79 12.90
C LYS A 23 -11.65 -8.94 11.52
N LEU A 24 -10.92 -7.93 11.08
CA LEU A 24 -10.35 -7.87 9.75
C LEU A 24 -8.83 -8.02 9.80
N LEU A 25 -8.26 -8.61 8.76
CA LEU A 25 -6.87 -8.43 8.34
C LEU A 25 -6.86 -7.35 7.27
N ILE A 26 -6.06 -6.32 7.45
CA ILE A 26 -6.07 -5.15 6.59
C ILE A 26 -4.76 -5.06 5.83
N SER A 27 -4.85 -4.96 4.49
CA SER A 27 -3.68 -4.81 3.63
C SER A 27 -3.38 -3.34 3.33
N TYR A 28 -2.11 -2.97 3.36
CA TYR A 28 -1.62 -1.63 3.07
C TYR A 28 -0.51 -1.67 2.01
N ILE A 29 -0.45 -0.63 1.18
CA ILE A 29 0.63 -0.39 0.23
C ILE A 29 1.57 0.63 0.87
N ALA A 30 2.81 0.23 1.13
CA ALA A 30 3.79 1.03 1.87
C ALA A 30 4.79 1.74 0.95
N ASP A 31 4.33 2.23 -0.20
CA ASP A 31 5.16 2.95 -1.18
C ASP A 31 5.34 4.45 -0.87
N GLY A 32 4.51 5.00 0.00
CA GLY A 32 4.50 6.43 0.33
C GLY A 32 3.73 7.30 -0.66
N LEU A 33 3.23 6.71 -1.76
CA LEU A 33 2.47 7.37 -2.82
C LEU A 33 0.96 7.16 -2.64
N HIS A 34 0.53 5.91 -2.46
CA HIS A 34 -0.87 5.57 -2.14
C HIS A 34 -1.28 6.08 -0.77
N LEU A 35 -0.42 5.87 0.22
CA LEU A 35 -0.59 6.35 1.58
C LEU A 35 0.66 7.11 2.02
N PRO A 36 0.58 8.41 2.30
CA PRO A 36 1.68 9.13 2.96
C PRO A 36 2.11 8.39 4.23
N PHE A 37 3.40 8.32 4.51
CA PHE A 37 3.93 7.51 5.62
C PHE A 37 3.33 7.86 6.98
N PHE A 38 3.00 9.13 7.23
CA PHE A 38 2.34 9.53 8.48
C PHE A 38 0.91 8.97 8.58
N VAL A 39 0.18 8.87 7.46
CA VAL A 39 -1.15 8.24 7.40
C VAL A 39 -1.03 6.75 7.64
N LEU A 40 -0.11 6.07 6.96
CA LEU A 40 0.14 4.65 7.15
C LEU A 40 0.51 4.32 8.60
N ARG A 41 1.35 5.14 9.24
CA ARG A 41 1.70 4.99 10.66
C ARG A 41 0.46 5.04 11.55
N ASN A 42 -0.40 6.04 11.35
CA ASN A 42 -1.63 6.19 12.13
C ASN A 42 -2.57 4.99 11.94
N LEU A 43 -2.70 4.51 10.72
CA LEU A 43 -3.54 3.35 10.41
C LEU A 43 -2.99 2.08 11.05
N LEU A 44 -1.69 1.81 10.97
CA LEU A 44 -1.04 0.65 11.61
C LEU A 44 -1.19 0.69 13.14
N GLN A 45 -1.09 1.87 13.75
CA GLN A 45 -1.32 2.03 15.18
C GLN A 45 -2.78 1.78 15.57
N ALA A 46 -3.73 2.20 14.75
CA ALA A 46 -5.15 2.03 15.01
C ALA A 46 -5.63 0.58 14.80
N THR A 47 -5.06 -0.12 13.83
CA THR A 47 -5.48 -1.50 13.47
C THR A 47 -4.68 -2.57 14.21
N GLY A 48 -3.50 -2.24 14.70
CA GLY A 48 -2.54 -3.20 15.29
C GLY A 48 -1.66 -3.86 14.22
N TYR A 49 -0.41 -4.12 14.57
CA TYR A 49 0.56 -4.76 13.65
C TYR A 49 0.17 -6.22 13.35
N ASP A 50 -0.41 -6.93 14.32
CA ASP A 50 -0.87 -8.32 14.20
C ASP A 50 -2.07 -8.50 13.25
N ARG A 51 -2.79 -7.43 12.97
CA ARG A 51 -3.94 -7.37 12.06
C ARG A 51 -3.66 -6.70 10.73
N SER A 52 -2.41 -6.39 10.46
CA SER A 52 -1.97 -5.66 9.29
C SER A 52 -1.03 -6.49 8.44
N ILE A 53 -1.13 -6.35 7.12
CA ILE A 53 -0.19 -6.93 6.15
C ILE A 53 0.23 -5.86 5.16
N ILE A 54 1.46 -5.96 4.65
CA ILE A 54 1.93 -5.11 3.57
C ILE A 54 1.90 -5.90 2.27
N VAL A 55 1.30 -5.30 1.26
CA VAL A 55 1.24 -5.83 -0.11
C VAL A 55 1.89 -4.84 -1.06
N SER A 56 2.51 -5.32 -2.12
CA SER A 56 3.15 -4.43 -3.10
C SER A 56 2.14 -3.79 -4.04
N ASP A 57 1.13 -4.52 -4.46
CA ASP A 57 0.27 -4.14 -5.59
C ASP A 57 1.10 -3.75 -6.84
N ALA A 58 2.28 -4.38 -6.98
CA ALA A 58 3.27 -4.01 -7.99
C ALA A 58 2.82 -4.45 -9.39
N ILE A 59 2.86 -3.51 -10.33
CA ILE A 59 2.61 -3.77 -11.74
C ILE A 59 3.86 -4.37 -12.42
N SER A 60 3.70 -4.93 -13.63
CA SER A 60 4.82 -5.50 -14.38
C SER A 60 5.94 -4.51 -14.72
N ALA A 61 5.65 -3.21 -14.73
CA ALA A 61 6.61 -2.12 -14.93
C ALA A 61 7.17 -1.55 -13.62
N ALA A 62 6.98 -2.23 -12.47
CA ALA A 62 7.57 -1.81 -11.20
C ALA A 62 9.10 -1.76 -11.31
N GLU A 63 9.72 -0.80 -10.64
CA GLU A 63 11.17 -0.50 -10.66
C GLU A 63 11.70 -0.09 -12.05
N CYS A 64 10.82 0.14 -13.04
CA CYS A 64 11.20 0.72 -14.33
C CYS A 64 11.33 2.26 -14.23
N LYS A 65 11.98 2.85 -15.24
CA LYS A 65 12.10 4.31 -15.35
C LYS A 65 10.76 4.94 -15.68
N SER A 66 10.66 6.27 -15.50
CA SER A 66 9.53 7.05 -16.00
C SER A 66 9.34 6.85 -17.51
N GLY A 67 8.07 6.79 -17.94
CA GLY A 67 7.72 6.55 -19.34
C GLY A 67 6.38 5.85 -19.50
N SER A 68 6.03 5.55 -20.75
CA SER A 68 4.79 4.87 -21.11
C SER A 68 5.02 3.37 -21.20
N TYR A 69 4.10 2.59 -20.63
CA TYR A 69 4.13 1.13 -20.59
C TYR A 69 2.75 0.57 -20.92
N THR A 70 2.69 -0.75 -21.13
CA THR A 70 1.43 -1.46 -21.37
C THR A 70 1.20 -2.49 -20.26
N LEU A 71 0.01 -2.49 -19.69
CA LEU A 71 -0.45 -3.46 -18.70
C LEU A 71 -1.72 -4.12 -19.23
N GLY A 72 -1.61 -5.36 -19.75
CA GLY A 72 -2.70 -5.96 -20.55
C GLY A 72 -3.01 -5.08 -21.76
N ASP A 73 -4.27 -4.66 -21.89
CA ASP A 73 -4.74 -3.79 -22.98
C ASP A 73 -4.70 -2.29 -22.61
N GLN A 74 -4.18 -1.94 -21.42
CA GLN A 74 -4.17 -0.56 -20.94
C GLN A 74 -2.80 0.08 -21.11
N SER A 75 -2.79 1.32 -21.62
CA SER A 75 -1.60 2.17 -21.55
C SER A 75 -1.52 2.85 -20.19
N ILE A 76 -0.36 2.76 -19.56
CA ILE A 76 -0.06 3.37 -18.28
C ILE A 76 1.13 4.31 -18.44
N GLU A 77 1.20 5.30 -17.58
CA GLU A 77 2.29 6.25 -17.50
C GLU A 77 2.93 6.19 -16.11
N ILE A 78 4.25 5.99 -16.07
CA ILE A 78 5.05 6.14 -14.85
C ILE A 78 5.69 7.52 -14.89
N LYS A 79 5.37 8.33 -13.89
CA LYS A 79 5.95 9.66 -13.70
C LYS A 79 7.33 9.62 -13.05
N ASP A 80 8.05 10.74 -13.08
CA ASP A 80 9.38 10.87 -12.46
C ASP A 80 9.35 10.70 -10.93
N ASP A 81 8.22 10.96 -10.30
CA ASP A 81 7.99 10.74 -8.85
C ASP A 81 7.63 9.29 -8.52
N GLY A 82 7.57 8.41 -9.52
CA GLY A 82 7.24 6.99 -9.38
C GLY A 82 5.74 6.69 -9.39
N VAL A 83 4.88 7.68 -9.56
CA VAL A 83 3.43 7.44 -9.64
C VAL A 83 3.09 6.73 -10.94
N SER A 84 2.40 5.59 -10.86
CA SER A 84 1.77 4.91 -11.99
C SER A 84 0.32 5.34 -12.11
N GLN A 85 -0.08 5.79 -13.29
CA GLN A 85 -1.44 6.26 -13.53
C GLN A 85 -1.95 5.84 -14.90
N SER A 86 -3.27 5.90 -15.07
CA SER A 86 -3.91 5.78 -16.38
C SER A 86 -3.41 6.84 -17.36
N ALA A 87 -3.47 6.56 -18.66
CA ALA A 87 -3.01 7.50 -19.69
C ALA A 87 -3.72 8.87 -19.64
N ASP A 88 -4.96 8.91 -19.15
CA ASP A 88 -5.74 10.14 -18.91
C ASP A 88 -5.46 10.80 -17.55
N GLY A 89 -4.62 10.19 -16.71
CA GLY A 89 -4.25 10.68 -15.39
C GLY A 89 -5.37 10.64 -14.35
N SER A 90 -6.49 9.95 -14.62
CA SER A 90 -7.68 9.98 -13.76
C SER A 90 -7.53 9.16 -12.47
N HIS A 91 -6.67 8.15 -12.46
CA HIS A 91 -6.47 7.27 -11.31
C HIS A 91 -5.10 6.58 -11.34
N PHE A 92 -4.68 6.10 -10.17
CA PHE A 92 -3.49 5.27 -10.04
C PHE A 92 -3.75 3.87 -10.58
N ILE A 93 -2.73 3.26 -11.17
CA ILE A 93 -2.76 1.88 -11.65
C ILE A 93 -1.66 1.10 -10.93
N GLY A 94 -1.99 0.50 -9.80
CA GLY A 94 -1.09 -0.25 -8.95
C GLY A 94 0.13 0.54 -8.48
N SER A 95 1.16 -0.16 -8.01
CA SER A 95 2.38 0.45 -7.50
C SER A 95 3.58 0.13 -8.38
N THR A 96 4.51 1.07 -8.50
CA THR A 96 5.82 0.88 -9.13
C THR A 96 6.88 0.44 -8.12
N THR A 97 6.52 0.30 -6.85
CA THR A 97 7.44 -0.01 -5.76
C THR A 97 7.39 -1.49 -5.40
N SER A 98 8.54 -2.14 -5.40
CA SER A 98 8.65 -3.55 -4.98
C SER A 98 8.39 -3.75 -3.48
N LEU A 99 8.00 -4.98 -3.08
CA LEU A 99 7.84 -5.32 -1.66
C LEU A 99 9.14 -5.14 -0.87
N ALA A 100 10.29 -5.43 -1.49
CA ALA A 100 11.60 -5.24 -0.87
C ALA A 100 11.85 -3.76 -0.53
N LYS A 101 11.45 -2.84 -1.42
CA LYS A 101 11.54 -1.41 -1.17
C LYS A 101 10.55 -0.95 -0.10
N MET A 102 9.33 -1.50 -0.11
CA MET A 102 8.34 -1.22 0.93
C MET A 102 8.81 -1.68 2.31
N TYR A 103 9.46 -2.85 2.39
CA TYR A 103 10.11 -3.33 3.62
C TYR A 103 11.13 -2.31 4.15
N GLN A 104 11.98 -1.75 3.27
CA GLN A 104 12.90 -0.68 3.66
C GLN A 104 12.16 0.59 4.13
N ASN A 105 11.04 0.93 3.48
CA ASN A 105 10.23 2.08 3.87
C ASN A 105 9.65 1.92 5.27
N LEU A 106 9.23 0.72 5.67
CA LEU A 106 8.75 0.45 7.02
C LEU A 106 9.80 0.80 8.08
N MET A 107 11.05 0.41 7.85
CA MET A 107 12.13 0.70 8.78
C MET A 107 12.59 2.17 8.71
N ASN A 108 12.84 2.68 7.51
CA ASN A 108 13.47 3.99 7.33
C ASN A 108 12.52 5.17 7.51
N ASN A 109 11.26 5.03 7.07
CA ASN A 109 10.29 6.13 7.06
C ASN A 109 9.25 6.02 8.19
N LEU A 110 8.91 4.79 8.62
CA LEU A 110 8.01 4.58 9.75
C LEU A 110 8.73 4.34 11.08
N GLY A 111 10.03 4.01 11.04
CA GLY A 111 10.83 3.72 12.23
C GLY A 111 10.49 2.38 12.89
N LEU A 112 9.94 1.43 12.12
CA LEU A 112 9.66 0.10 12.63
C LEU A 112 10.95 -0.69 12.81
N ASN A 113 11.00 -1.56 13.82
CA ASN A 113 12.11 -2.49 13.96
C ASN A 113 11.96 -3.66 12.96
N LYS A 114 13.01 -4.49 12.86
CA LYS A 114 13.05 -5.61 11.94
C LYS A 114 11.92 -6.61 12.18
N GLU A 115 11.63 -6.94 13.42
CA GLU A 115 10.58 -7.89 13.80
C GLU A 115 9.19 -7.41 13.32
N GLN A 116 8.86 -6.14 13.57
CA GLN A 116 7.62 -5.53 13.09
C GLN A 116 7.51 -5.53 11.56
N ALA A 117 8.63 -5.24 10.85
CA ALA A 117 8.65 -5.28 9.39
C ALA A 117 8.50 -6.71 8.86
N ASP A 118 9.15 -7.70 9.48
CA ASP A 118 9.01 -9.12 9.15
C ASP A 118 7.57 -9.61 9.40
N ASP A 119 6.95 -9.20 10.49
CA ASP A 119 5.55 -9.56 10.78
C ASP A 119 4.60 -9.05 9.70
N LEU A 120 4.72 -7.80 9.33
CA LEU A 120 3.85 -7.17 8.33
C LEU A 120 4.02 -7.73 6.90
N THR A 121 5.24 -8.17 6.55
CA THR A 121 5.57 -8.57 5.17
C THR A 121 5.66 -10.09 4.98
N PHE A 122 5.81 -10.84 6.07
CA PHE A 122 6.02 -12.30 6.01
C PHE A 122 5.14 -13.07 7.00
N SER A 123 5.25 -12.85 8.32
CA SER A 123 4.58 -13.70 9.33
C SER A 123 3.05 -13.60 9.25
N ASN A 124 2.51 -12.37 9.16
CA ASN A 124 1.06 -12.17 9.07
C ASN A 124 0.47 -12.68 7.73
N PRO A 125 1.08 -12.39 6.56
CA PRO A 125 0.65 -13.01 5.31
C PRO A 125 0.71 -14.54 5.34
N SER A 126 1.79 -15.14 5.87
CA SER A 126 1.92 -16.59 6.00
C SER A 126 0.81 -17.18 6.87
N ARG A 127 0.54 -16.59 8.02
CA ARG A 127 -0.55 -17.01 8.91
C ARG A 127 -1.92 -16.91 8.21
N LEU A 128 -2.17 -15.86 7.42
CA LEU A 128 -3.40 -15.70 6.64
C LEU A 128 -3.58 -16.83 5.63
N LEU A 129 -2.49 -17.27 5.00
CA LEU A 129 -2.48 -18.31 3.98
C LEU A 129 -2.39 -19.73 4.57
N GLY A 130 -2.23 -19.88 5.88
CA GLY A 130 -2.09 -21.17 6.54
C GLY A 130 -0.73 -21.84 6.30
N LEU A 131 0.33 -21.06 6.08
CA LEU A 131 1.70 -21.51 5.84
C LEU A 131 2.53 -21.53 7.12
#